data_cd37a33c8760c9be354d7294b4869a3e
#
_entry.id   cd37a33c8760c9be354d7294b4869a3e
#
_cell.length_a   1.000
_cell.length_b   1.000
_cell.length_c   1.000
_cell.angle_alpha   90.00
_cell.angle_beta   90.00
_cell.angle_gamma   90.00
#
_symmetry.space_group_name_H-M   'P 1'
#
loop_
_entity.id
_entity.type
_entity.pdbx_description
1 polymer ?
#
loop_
_entity_poly.entity_id
_entity_poly.type
_entity_poly.pdbx_seq_one_letter_code
_entity_poly.pdbx_strand_id
1 'polypeptide(L)'
;LINIAVRDGSLFINESQVIIADVAASNGIIHVIDAVLTPPSDEGPGTIVDVAVEAGSFTTLVAALQATGLDEVLADDTAEFTVFAPTDDAFALLGDDTINALLADPDTLSDILLYHVLAGAVDAATALSLDGSMVEMSNGDTVTLTVVDGELFINESRVIATDIAASNGIIHVIDAVLLPPEG
;
A
#
# COMPACT_ATOMS: atom_id res chain seq x y z
N LEU A 1 -2.59 -23.35 -0.19
CA LEU A 1 -2.90 -24.36 -1.21
C LEU A 1 -1.66 -24.63 -2.07
N ILE A 2 -1.36 -25.91 -2.35
CA ILE A 2 -0.30 -26.31 -3.29
C ILE A 2 -0.94 -26.43 -4.68
N ASN A 3 -0.40 -25.73 -5.67
CA ASN A 3 -0.80 -25.84 -7.07
C ASN A 3 0.15 -26.82 -7.78
N ILE A 4 -0.39 -27.77 -8.50
CA ILE A 4 0.37 -28.73 -9.31
C ILE A 4 0.04 -28.48 -10.76
N ALA A 5 1.04 -28.17 -11.58
CA ALA A 5 0.90 -27.88 -13.00
C ALA A 5 1.94 -28.64 -13.82
N VAL A 6 1.55 -29.05 -15.03
CA VAL A 6 2.47 -29.57 -16.04
C VAL A 6 2.65 -28.53 -17.13
N ARG A 7 3.90 -28.08 -17.34
CA ARG A 7 4.28 -27.11 -18.37
C ARG A 7 5.42 -27.68 -19.19
N ASP A 8 5.30 -27.72 -20.51
CA ASP A 8 6.30 -28.22 -21.43
C ASP A 8 6.84 -29.64 -21.10
N GLY A 9 5.96 -30.50 -20.54
CA GLY A 9 6.32 -31.86 -20.13
C GLY A 9 7.04 -31.97 -18.78
N SER A 10 7.25 -30.85 -18.08
CA SER A 10 7.81 -30.82 -16.74
C SER A 10 6.73 -30.59 -15.68
N LEU A 11 6.85 -31.26 -14.54
CA LEU A 11 5.95 -31.12 -13.41
C LEU A 11 6.42 -30.00 -12.50
N PHE A 12 5.50 -29.10 -12.15
CA PHE A 12 5.73 -27.97 -11.23
C PHE A 12 4.83 -28.09 -10.00
N ILE A 13 5.38 -27.78 -8.85
CA ILE A 13 4.65 -27.62 -7.59
C ILE A 13 4.80 -26.13 -7.20
N ASN A 14 3.72 -25.37 -7.29
CA ASN A 14 3.77 -23.91 -7.31
C ASN A 14 4.68 -23.42 -8.45
N GLU A 15 5.80 -22.79 -8.13
CA GLU A 15 6.80 -22.33 -9.09
C GLU A 15 8.05 -23.22 -9.15
N SER A 16 8.15 -24.23 -8.24
CA SER A 16 9.30 -25.13 -8.16
C SER A 16 9.14 -26.31 -9.12
N GLN A 17 10.15 -26.55 -9.95
CA GLN A 17 10.15 -27.67 -10.89
C GLN A 17 10.53 -28.98 -10.17
N VAL A 18 9.83 -30.06 -10.46
CA VAL A 18 10.24 -31.39 -10.06
C VAL A 18 11.35 -31.87 -10.98
N ILE A 19 12.57 -31.94 -10.46
CA ILE A 19 13.77 -32.32 -11.21
C ILE A 19 14.01 -33.83 -11.21
N ILE A 20 13.57 -34.52 -10.17
CA ILE A 20 13.58 -35.99 -10.10
C ILE A 20 12.25 -36.44 -9.48
N ALA A 21 11.51 -37.25 -10.22
CA ALA A 21 10.24 -37.80 -9.78
C ALA A 21 10.41 -39.27 -9.35
N ASP A 22 9.45 -39.76 -8.54
CA ASP A 22 9.20 -41.16 -8.24
C ASP A 22 10.39 -41.91 -7.64
N VAL A 23 11.20 -41.27 -6.79
CA VAL A 23 12.23 -41.92 -6.01
C VAL A 23 11.54 -42.78 -4.92
N ALA A 24 11.58 -44.11 -5.07
CA ALA A 24 10.93 -45.03 -4.16
C ALA A 24 11.63 -45.08 -2.80
N ALA A 25 10.84 -45.01 -1.73
CA ALA A 25 11.25 -45.26 -0.37
C ALA A 25 10.37 -46.33 0.23
N SER A 26 10.79 -46.94 1.33
CA SER A 26 10.05 -48.03 1.97
C SER A 26 8.67 -47.64 2.50
N ASN A 27 8.45 -46.36 2.74
CA ASN A 27 7.22 -45.77 3.32
C ASN A 27 6.57 -44.71 2.46
N GLY A 28 7.03 -44.50 1.19
CA GLY A 28 6.47 -43.48 0.31
C GLY A 28 7.29 -43.23 -0.94
N ILE A 29 7.03 -42.11 -1.57
CA ILE A 29 7.73 -41.61 -2.78
C ILE A 29 8.32 -40.24 -2.48
N ILE A 30 9.53 -39.99 -2.97
CA ILE A 30 10.23 -38.72 -2.84
C ILE A 30 10.27 -38.06 -4.23
N HIS A 31 9.86 -36.81 -4.30
CA HIS A 31 10.08 -35.95 -5.47
C HIS A 31 11.10 -34.88 -5.12
N VAL A 32 12.14 -34.75 -5.92
CA VAL A 32 13.17 -33.71 -5.74
C VAL A 32 12.77 -32.48 -6.52
N ILE A 33 12.78 -31.36 -5.87
CA ILE A 33 12.41 -30.06 -6.44
C ILE A 33 13.64 -29.14 -6.46
N ASP A 34 13.64 -28.20 -7.41
CA ASP A 34 14.76 -27.26 -7.63
C ASP A 34 14.79 -26.08 -6.63
N ALA A 35 13.67 -25.82 -5.96
CA ALA A 35 13.56 -24.74 -4.99
C ALA A 35 12.74 -25.18 -3.76
N VAL A 36 12.95 -24.51 -2.63
CA VAL A 36 12.19 -24.75 -1.41
C VAL A 36 10.77 -24.23 -1.61
N LEU A 37 9.78 -25.10 -1.30
CA LEU A 37 8.39 -24.66 -1.24
C LEU A 37 8.20 -23.81 0.01
N THR A 38 8.06 -22.51 -0.17
CA THR A 38 7.53 -21.65 0.87
C THR A 38 6.01 -21.82 0.90
N PRO A 39 5.37 -22.03 2.05
CA PRO A 39 3.93 -21.92 2.12
C PRO A 39 3.53 -20.57 1.54
N PRO A 40 2.43 -20.45 0.77
CA PRO A 40 1.86 -19.14 0.57
C PRO A 40 1.67 -18.58 1.99
N SER A 41 2.15 -17.37 2.22
CA SER A 41 1.81 -16.66 3.44
C SER A 41 0.28 -16.66 3.48
N ASP A 42 -0.32 -17.34 4.46
CA ASP A 42 -1.74 -17.21 4.81
C ASP A 42 -1.99 -15.83 5.47
N GLU A 43 -0.97 -15.00 5.48
CA GLU A 43 -1.07 -13.60 5.77
C GLU A 43 -1.82 -13.00 4.58
N GLY A 44 -3.00 -12.46 4.86
CA GLY A 44 -3.74 -11.60 3.95
C GLY A 44 -2.83 -10.50 3.36
N PRO A 45 -3.34 -9.49 2.72
CA PRO A 45 -2.52 -8.37 2.30
C PRO A 45 -1.68 -7.93 3.50
N GLY A 46 -0.40 -7.65 3.30
CA GLY A 46 0.47 -7.09 4.34
C GLY A 46 -0.10 -5.78 4.90
N THR A 47 0.57 -5.18 5.85
CA THR A 47 0.19 -3.86 6.36
C THR A 47 0.18 -2.81 5.23
N ILE A 48 -0.38 -1.65 5.49
CA ILE A 48 -0.37 -0.51 4.54
C ILE A 48 1.05 -0.24 4.03
N VAL A 49 2.06 -0.34 4.92
CA VAL A 49 3.47 -0.11 4.56
C VAL A 49 3.98 -1.23 3.64
N ASP A 50 3.67 -2.49 3.94
CA ASP A 50 4.10 -3.63 3.11
C ASP A 50 3.51 -3.54 1.70
N VAL A 51 2.22 -3.24 1.60
CA VAL A 51 1.52 -3.07 0.32
C VAL A 51 2.11 -1.90 -0.47
N ALA A 52 2.44 -0.79 0.19
CA ALA A 52 3.06 0.36 -0.46
C ALA A 52 4.48 0.03 -0.99
N VAL A 53 5.27 -0.72 -0.22
CA VAL A 53 6.61 -1.19 -0.63
C VAL A 53 6.51 -2.15 -1.82
N GLU A 54 5.59 -3.11 -1.76
CA GLU A 54 5.42 -4.12 -2.82
C GLU A 54 4.94 -3.51 -4.15
N ALA A 55 4.10 -2.47 -4.08
CA ALA A 55 3.59 -1.77 -5.26
C ALA A 55 4.69 -1.06 -6.07
N GLY A 56 5.79 -0.65 -5.44
CA GLY A 56 6.97 -0.06 -6.10
C GLY A 56 6.74 1.34 -6.71
N SER A 57 5.55 1.92 -6.55
CA SER A 57 5.18 3.24 -7.08
C SER A 57 5.12 4.32 -5.99
N PHE A 58 5.52 3.99 -4.77
CA PHE A 58 5.44 4.83 -3.57
C PHE A 58 6.80 4.94 -2.87
N THR A 59 7.89 4.88 -3.62
CA THR A 59 9.25 4.84 -3.06
C THR A 59 9.55 6.09 -2.25
N THR A 60 9.11 7.25 -2.72
CA THR A 60 9.28 8.55 -2.03
C THR A 60 8.42 8.61 -0.76
N LEU A 61 7.17 8.14 -0.82
CA LEU A 61 6.27 8.08 0.34
C LEU A 61 6.85 7.16 1.43
N VAL A 62 7.29 5.96 1.06
CA VAL A 62 7.90 4.99 2.00
C VAL A 62 9.16 5.57 2.64
N ALA A 63 10.02 6.23 1.86
CA ALA A 63 11.21 6.90 2.39
C ALA A 63 10.85 8.03 3.37
N ALA A 64 9.78 8.79 3.09
CA ALA A 64 9.28 9.84 3.97
C ALA A 64 8.70 9.27 5.28
N LEU A 65 7.93 8.18 5.20
CA LEU A 65 7.41 7.48 6.39
C LEU A 65 8.54 6.97 7.29
N GLN A 66 9.57 6.36 6.71
CA GLN A 66 10.74 5.88 7.45
C GLN A 66 11.56 7.02 8.07
N ALA A 67 11.67 8.16 7.39
CA ALA A 67 12.38 9.32 7.91
C ALA A 67 11.69 9.95 9.13
N THR A 68 10.36 9.82 9.24
CA THR A 68 9.54 10.35 10.34
C THR A 68 9.20 9.30 11.40
N GLY A 69 9.48 8.00 11.14
CA GLY A 69 9.09 6.88 12.02
C GLY A 69 7.58 6.57 11.99
N LEU A 70 6.83 7.15 11.06
CA LEU A 70 5.40 6.88 10.90
C LEU A 70 5.13 5.52 10.25
N ASP A 71 6.13 4.89 9.64
CA ASP A 71 6.06 3.52 9.13
C ASP A 71 5.73 2.53 10.25
N GLU A 72 6.29 2.69 11.45
CA GLU A 72 5.95 1.86 12.62
C GLU A 72 4.49 2.05 13.08
N VAL A 73 3.98 3.29 12.99
CA VAL A 73 2.58 3.60 13.34
C VAL A 73 1.60 2.99 12.32
N LEU A 74 1.91 3.11 11.05
CA LEU A 74 1.10 2.56 9.96
C LEU A 74 1.29 1.04 9.75
N ALA A 75 2.25 0.43 10.43
CA ALA A 75 2.42 -1.02 10.49
C ALA A 75 1.68 -1.67 11.68
N ASP A 76 1.00 -0.89 12.52
CA ASP A 76 0.24 -1.39 13.67
C ASP A 76 -1.05 -2.09 13.21
N ASP A 77 -1.13 -3.41 13.36
CA ASP A 77 -2.29 -4.25 13.00
C ASP A 77 -3.48 -4.06 13.96
N THR A 78 -3.33 -3.32 15.03
CA THR A 78 -4.41 -3.09 16.03
C THR A 78 -5.27 -1.88 15.71
N ALA A 79 -4.84 -1.02 14.80
CA ALA A 79 -5.55 0.15 14.34
C ALA A 79 -5.89 0.03 12.85
N GLU A 80 -7.02 0.60 12.45
CA GLU A 80 -7.40 0.69 11.03
C GLU A 80 -7.17 2.10 10.51
N PHE A 81 -6.58 2.19 9.33
CA PHE A 81 -6.27 3.46 8.67
C PHE A 81 -6.77 3.47 7.23
N THR A 82 -7.06 4.66 6.74
CA THR A 82 -7.19 4.92 5.30
C THR A 82 -6.05 5.85 4.91
N VAL A 83 -5.24 5.45 3.95
CA VAL A 83 -4.11 6.24 3.48
C VAL A 83 -4.36 6.71 2.04
N PHE A 84 -4.30 8.02 1.84
CA PHE A 84 -4.28 8.62 0.52
C PHE A 84 -2.82 8.69 0.05
N ALA A 85 -2.39 7.67 -0.71
CA ALA A 85 -1.00 7.49 -1.11
C ALA A 85 -0.68 8.22 -2.42
N PRO A 86 0.10 9.31 -2.39
CA PRO A 86 0.58 9.95 -3.60
C PRO A 86 1.66 9.09 -4.25
N THR A 87 1.61 8.98 -5.58
CA THR A 87 2.62 8.26 -6.38
C THR A 87 3.95 9.03 -6.41
N ASP A 88 5.02 8.36 -6.84
CA ASP A 88 6.31 9.02 -7.07
C ASP A 88 6.19 10.15 -8.10
N ASP A 89 5.31 10.02 -9.11
CA ASP A 89 4.99 11.08 -10.06
C ASP A 89 4.31 12.28 -9.39
N ALA A 90 3.42 12.04 -8.41
CA ALA A 90 2.79 13.09 -7.62
C ALA A 90 3.82 13.88 -6.79
N PHE A 91 4.79 13.21 -6.21
CA PHE A 91 5.92 13.87 -5.54
C PHE A 91 6.80 14.65 -6.52
N ALA A 92 7.03 14.14 -7.72
CA ALA A 92 7.81 14.85 -8.74
C ALA A 92 7.18 16.20 -9.14
N LEU A 93 5.86 16.34 -9.02
CA LEU A 93 5.16 17.64 -9.25
C LEU A 93 5.51 18.70 -8.20
N LEU A 94 5.91 18.31 -6.99
CA LEU A 94 6.38 19.24 -5.96
C LEU A 94 7.78 19.79 -6.26
N GLY A 95 8.57 19.06 -7.05
CA GLY A 95 9.96 19.36 -7.35
C GLY A 95 10.96 18.87 -6.31
N ASP A 96 12.13 18.51 -6.76
CA ASP A 96 13.20 17.93 -5.91
C ASP A 96 13.63 18.85 -4.77
N ASP A 97 13.63 20.17 -4.99
CA ASP A 97 13.98 21.17 -3.98
C ASP A 97 13.01 21.13 -2.80
N THR A 98 11.69 21.03 -3.09
CA THR A 98 10.65 20.95 -2.06
C THR A 98 10.74 19.65 -1.31
N ILE A 99 10.91 18.52 -1.99
CA ILE A 99 11.07 17.20 -1.38
C ILE A 99 12.28 17.18 -0.45
N ASN A 100 13.41 17.70 -0.89
CA ASN A 100 14.63 17.77 -0.07
C ASN A 100 14.46 18.69 1.14
N ALA A 101 13.72 19.79 1.01
CA ALA A 101 13.40 20.68 2.13
C ALA A 101 12.51 19.99 3.17
N LEU A 102 11.50 19.23 2.72
CA LEU A 102 10.62 18.45 3.60
C LEU A 102 11.38 17.32 4.31
N LEU A 103 12.26 16.61 3.61
CA LEU A 103 13.10 15.57 4.22
C LEU A 103 14.10 16.13 5.24
N ALA A 104 14.46 17.42 5.13
CA ALA A 104 15.32 18.12 6.09
C ALA A 104 14.56 18.63 7.32
N ASP A 105 13.22 18.67 7.28
CA ASP A 105 12.33 19.09 8.36
C ASP A 105 11.33 17.97 8.70
N PRO A 106 11.70 17.03 9.59
CA PRO A 106 10.86 15.88 9.93
C PRO A 106 9.53 16.25 10.58
N ASP A 107 9.46 17.39 11.27
CA ASP A 107 8.24 17.83 11.94
C ASP A 107 7.18 18.25 10.90
N THR A 108 7.55 19.10 9.96
CA THR A 108 6.68 19.49 8.83
C THR A 108 6.34 18.31 7.95
N LEU A 109 7.30 17.40 7.69
CA LEU A 109 7.06 16.20 6.91
C LEU A 109 6.06 15.26 7.59
N SER A 110 6.18 15.08 8.91
CA SER A 110 5.26 14.27 9.70
C SER A 110 3.83 14.82 9.63
N ASP A 111 3.68 16.14 9.73
CA ASP A 111 2.37 16.80 9.64
C ASP A 111 1.72 16.60 8.26
N ILE A 112 2.49 16.75 7.19
CA ILE A 112 2.03 16.46 5.82
C ILE A 112 1.65 14.99 5.68
N LEU A 113 2.45 14.06 6.18
CA LEU A 113 2.15 12.62 6.10
C LEU A 113 0.89 12.27 6.89
N LEU A 114 0.69 12.83 8.08
CA LEU A 114 -0.53 12.65 8.87
C LEU A 114 -1.76 13.28 8.19
N TYR A 115 -1.57 14.32 7.38
CA TYR A 115 -2.62 14.90 6.54
C TYR A 115 -3.05 13.99 5.38
N HIS A 116 -2.27 12.94 5.07
CA HIS A 116 -2.63 11.89 4.13
C HIS A 116 -3.26 10.66 4.79
N VAL A 117 -3.34 10.63 6.11
CA VAL A 117 -3.83 9.50 6.89
C VAL A 117 -5.14 9.87 7.57
N LEU A 118 -6.14 9.02 7.39
CA LEU A 118 -7.43 9.09 8.07
C LEU A 118 -7.54 7.90 9.02
N ALA A 119 -7.98 8.14 10.25
CA ALA A 119 -8.28 7.07 11.19
C ALA A 119 -9.57 6.33 10.81
N GLY A 120 -9.49 5.01 10.73
CA GLY A 120 -10.59 4.13 10.31
C GLY A 120 -10.50 3.72 8.84
N ALA A 121 -11.17 2.62 8.51
CA ALA A 121 -11.24 2.10 7.15
C ALA A 121 -12.42 2.75 6.40
N VAL A 122 -12.11 3.60 5.43
CA VAL A 122 -13.09 4.25 4.54
C VAL A 122 -12.87 3.73 3.13
N ASP A 123 -13.79 2.92 2.64
CA ASP A 123 -13.78 2.42 1.26
C ASP A 123 -14.29 3.48 0.26
N ALA A 124 -14.09 3.24 -1.03
CA ALA A 124 -14.53 4.15 -2.08
C ALA A 124 -16.05 4.39 -2.06
N ALA A 125 -16.85 3.39 -1.72
CA ALA A 125 -18.30 3.54 -1.66
C ALA A 125 -18.71 4.51 -0.53
N THR A 126 -18.06 4.41 0.62
CA THR A 126 -18.22 5.35 1.74
C THR A 126 -17.71 6.74 1.36
N ALA A 127 -16.52 6.84 0.78
CA ALA A 127 -15.94 8.11 0.34
C ALA A 127 -16.83 8.82 -0.69
N LEU A 128 -17.39 8.10 -1.66
CA LEU A 128 -18.34 8.64 -2.65
C LEU A 128 -19.65 9.12 -2.00
N SER A 129 -20.09 8.50 -0.90
CA SER A 129 -21.28 8.93 -0.15
C SER A 129 -21.06 10.21 0.64
N LEU A 130 -19.80 10.58 0.87
CA LEU A 130 -19.38 11.78 1.60
C LEU A 130 -19.12 12.98 0.66
N ASP A 131 -19.63 12.96 -0.57
CA ASP A 131 -19.50 14.06 -1.52
C ASP A 131 -19.86 15.41 -0.91
N GLY A 132 -18.96 16.39 -1.05
CA GLY A 132 -19.07 17.71 -0.45
C GLY A 132 -18.84 17.77 1.07
N SER A 133 -18.47 16.66 1.70
CA SER A 133 -18.20 16.62 3.15
C SER A 133 -16.74 16.90 3.45
N MET A 134 -16.51 17.49 4.64
CA MET A 134 -15.17 17.62 5.20
C MET A 134 -14.88 16.44 6.12
N VAL A 135 -13.68 15.87 6.00
CA VAL A 135 -13.22 14.75 6.80
C VAL A 135 -11.95 15.18 7.53
N GLU A 136 -11.89 14.91 8.84
CA GLU A 136 -10.74 15.24 9.69
C GLU A 136 -9.65 14.20 9.52
N MET A 137 -8.44 14.64 9.22
CA MET A 137 -7.26 13.81 9.04
C MET A 137 -6.50 13.61 10.36
N SER A 138 -5.52 12.72 10.36
CA SER A 138 -4.79 12.36 11.59
C SER A 138 -3.95 13.50 12.18
N ASN A 139 -3.65 14.55 11.41
CA ASN A 139 -3.01 15.77 11.93
C ASN A 139 -4.01 16.76 12.56
N GLY A 140 -5.33 16.53 12.43
CA GLY A 140 -6.39 17.40 12.94
C GLY A 140 -6.94 18.41 11.91
N ASP A 141 -6.34 18.51 10.74
CA ASP A 141 -6.85 19.31 9.64
C ASP A 141 -7.93 18.55 8.85
N THR A 142 -8.69 19.27 8.04
CA THR A 142 -9.77 18.67 7.25
C THR A 142 -9.46 18.70 5.75
N VAL A 143 -9.87 17.64 5.08
CA VAL A 143 -9.93 17.58 3.61
C VAL A 143 -11.38 17.59 3.15
N THR A 144 -11.63 18.10 1.95
CA THR A 144 -12.95 18.02 1.32
C THR A 144 -12.96 16.87 0.31
N LEU A 145 -13.92 15.96 0.47
CA LEU A 145 -14.21 14.93 -0.52
C LEU A 145 -15.17 15.50 -1.56
N THR A 146 -14.83 15.38 -2.83
CA THR A 146 -15.68 15.88 -3.93
C THR A 146 -15.78 14.82 -5.02
N VAL A 147 -16.95 14.62 -5.57
CA VAL A 147 -17.18 13.70 -6.68
C VAL A 147 -17.52 14.49 -7.93
N VAL A 148 -16.67 14.41 -8.96
CA VAL A 148 -16.88 15.07 -10.24
C VAL A 148 -16.88 14.02 -11.34
N ASP A 149 -17.94 13.95 -12.12
CA ASP A 149 -18.11 12.98 -13.22
C ASP A 149 -17.91 11.49 -12.81
N GLY A 150 -18.13 11.18 -11.52
CA GLY A 150 -17.94 9.84 -10.96
C GLY A 150 -16.51 9.55 -10.50
N GLU A 151 -15.60 10.51 -10.58
CA GLU A 151 -14.25 10.45 -10.03
C GLU A 151 -14.19 11.12 -8.65
N LEU A 152 -13.48 10.50 -7.72
CA LEU A 152 -13.29 11.02 -6.35
C LEU A 152 -12.08 11.95 -6.32
N PHE A 153 -12.24 13.09 -5.69
CA PHE A 153 -11.20 14.06 -5.41
C PHE A 153 -11.08 14.30 -3.91
N ILE A 154 -9.85 14.44 -3.45
CA ILE A 154 -9.49 14.86 -2.09
C ILE A 154 -8.88 16.27 -2.22
N ASN A 155 -9.61 17.29 -1.83
CA ASN A 155 -9.31 18.68 -2.18
C ASN A 155 -9.18 18.81 -3.71
N GLU A 156 -7.98 19.07 -4.21
CA GLU A 156 -7.68 19.19 -5.65
C GLU A 156 -7.03 17.94 -6.24
N SER A 157 -6.67 16.94 -5.40
CA SER A 157 -6.00 15.70 -5.81
C SER A 157 -7.01 14.67 -6.25
N ARG A 158 -6.84 14.12 -7.44
CA ARG A 158 -7.70 13.06 -7.97
C ARG A 158 -7.29 11.70 -7.42
N VAL A 159 -8.26 10.89 -7.02
CA VAL A 159 -8.03 9.49 -6.68
C VAL A 159 -7.99 8.67 -7.96
N ILE A 160 -6.83 8.09 -8.26
CA ILE A 160 -6.59 7.31 -9.49
C ILE A 160 -6.74 5.81 -9.32
N ALA A 161 -6.67 5.31 -8.08
CA ALA A 161 -7.01 3.94 -7.72
C ALA A 161 -7.60 3.91 -6.31
N THR A 162 -8.58 3.05 -6.09
CA THR A 162 -9.30 2.93 -4.83
C THR A 162 -9.25 1.51 -4.29
N ASP A 163 -9.55 1.35 -3.00
CA ASP A 163 -9.82 0.06 -2.34
C ASP A 163 -8.67 -0.95 -2.44
N ILE A 164 -7.43 -0.47 -2.40
CA ILE A 164 -6.28 -1.37 -2.24
C ILE A 164 -6.27 -1.81 -0.78
N ALA A 165 -6.62 -3.08 -0.56
CA ALA A 165 -6.75 -3.64 0.78
C ALA A 165 -5.37 -3.91 1.40
N ALA A 166 -5.23 -3.54 2.66
CA ALA A 166 -4.14 -3.92 3.55
C ALA A 166 -4.69 -4.62 4.79
N SER A 167 -3.86 -5.31 5.58
CA SER A 167 -4.30 -6.03 6.79
C SER A 167 -4.87 -5.06 7.84
N ASN A 168 -4.36 -3.85 7.88
CA ASN A 168 -4.71 -2.80 8.84
C ASN A 168 -5.37 -1.57 8.18
N GLY A 169 -5.98 -1.72 7.00
CA GLY A 169 -6.73 -0.62 6.40
C GLY A 169 -6.85 -0.64 4.89
N ILE A 170 -7.04 0.55 4.32
CA ILE A 170 -7.29 0.75 2.89
C ILE A 170 -6.36 1.83 2.36
N ILE A 171 -5.86 1.63 1.15
CA ILE A 171 -5.05 2.63 0.44
C ILE A 171 -5.84 3.13 -0.77
N HIS A 172 -5.93 4.44 -0.91
CA HIS A 172 -6.39 5.13 -2.11
C HIS A 172 -5.22 5.88 -2.73
N VAL A 173 -4.99 5.66 -4.01
CA VAL A 173 -3.86 6.29 -4.73
C VAL A 173 -4.30 7.62 -5.30
N ILE A 174 -3.52 8.67 -5.06
CA ILE A 174 -3.78 10.02 -5.54
C ILE A 174 -2.67 10.52 -6.47
N ASP A 175 -3.04 11.40 -7.39
CA ASP A 175 -2.15 11.95 -8.42
C ASP A 175 -1.40 13.23 -8.00
N ALA A 176 -1.70 13.76 -6.82
CA ALA A 176 -1.00 14.91 -6.25
C ALA A 176 -0.86 14.79 -4.73
N VAL A 177 0.20 15.38 -4.17
CA VAL A 177 0.44 15.40 -2.72
C VAL A 177 -0.50 16.40 -2.06
N LEU A 178 -1.14 15.98 -0.97
CA LEU A 178 -1.98 16.85 -0.14
C LEU A 178 -1.09 17.73 0.73
N LEU A 179 -1.25 19.03 0.63
CA LEU A 179 -0.56 19.98 1.51
C LEU A 179 -1.58 20.53 2.52
N PRO A 180 -1.29 20.47 3.83
CA PRO A 180 -2.15 21.07 4.84
C PRO A 180 -2.21 22.57 4.62
N PRO A 181 -3.34 23.23 4.95
CA PRO A 181 -3.44 24.69 4.87
C PRO A 181 -2.39 25.31 5.79
N GLU A 182 -1.64 26.29 5.27
CA GLU A 182 -0.71 27.06 6.11
C GLU A 182 -1.52 27.80 7.19
N GLY A 183 -1.26 27.49 8.46
CA GLY A 183 -1.90 28.07 9.63
C GLY A 183 -1.46 29.51 9.93
#